data_62a017c9f5ce15e1af6183be87172edf
#
_entry.id   62a017c9f5ce15e1af6183be87172edf
#
_cell.length_a   1.000
_cell.length_b   1.000
_cell.length_c   1.000
_cell.angle_alpha   90.00
_cell.angle_beta   90.00
_cell.angle_gamma   90.00
#
_symmetry.space_group_name_H-M   'P 1'
#
loop_
_entity.id
_entity.type
_entity.pdbx_description
1 polymer ?
#
loop_
_entity_poly.entity_id
_entity_poly.type
_entity_poly.pdbx_seq_one_letter_code
_entity_poly.pdbx_strand_id
1 'polypeptide(L)'
;MRQERIDANSLELNEKVVSIKRVTKVVKGGRNMRFTALVVVGDGNGHVGARLGKATEIPEAIRKGKEDAAKNLISVALDENDSVTHDYIGKFGGASVLLKKAPEGTGVIAGGPARAVIEMAGIKNIRTKSLGSNNKQNVVLATIEGLRQIKTPEEVAKLRGKSVEEIFG
;
A
#
# COMPACT_ATOMS: atom_id res chain seq x y z
N MET A 1 12.45 -0.44 -14.78
CA MET A 1 12.72 0.98 -14.42
C MET A 1 12.86 1.10 -12.91
N ARG A 2 13.96 1.67 -12.42
CA ARG A 2 14.06 2.07 -11.02
C ARG A 2 13.03 3.16 -10.79
N GLN A 3 12.06 2.92 -9.91
CA GLN A 3 11.21 4.01 -9.43
C GLN A 3 12.10 5.03 -8.72
N GLU A 4 12.00 6.28 -9.14
CA GLU A 4 12.68 7.36 -8.44
C GLU A 4 12.21 7.40 -6.99
N ARG A 5 13.15 7.61 -6.09
CA ARG A 5 12.84 7.73 -4.66
C ARG A 5 12.00 9.00 -4.46
N ILE A 6 10.80 8.81 -3.94
CA ILE A 6 9.92 9.93 -3.61
C ILE A 6 10.44 10.61 -2.34
N ASP A 7 10.60 11.93 -2.38
CA ASP A 7 11.03 12.70 -1.22
C ASP A 7 9.87 12.87 -0.25
N ALA A 8 9.92 12.15 0.87
CA ALA A 8 8.91 12.21 1.92
C ALA A 8 8.81 13.59 2.58
N ASN A 9 9.88 14.37 2.57
CA ASN A 9 9.90 15.71 3.19
C ASN A 9 9.10 16.74 2.40
N SER A 10 8.85 16.50 1.12
CA SER A 10 8.05 17.38 0.27
C SER A 10 6.54 17.12 0.36
N LEU A 11 6.12 16.08 1.10
CA LEU A 11 4.75 15.61 1.20
C LEU A 11 4.21 15.73 2.62
N GLU A 12 2.93 16.08 2.74
CA GLU A 12 2.19 15.99 4.01
C GLU A 12 1.70 14.56 4.19
N LEU A 13 2.42 13.77 4.98
CA LEU A 13 2.11 12.37 5.22
C LEU A 13 1.22 12.20 6.45
N ASN A 14 0.13 11.48 6.26
CA ASN A 14 -0.69 10.95 7.34
C ASN A 14 -0.27 9.51 7.61
N GLU A 15 -0.51 9.04 8.83
CA GLU A 15 -0.18 7.68 9.24
C GLU A 15 -1.40 6.94 9.77
N LYS A 16 -1.41 5.64 9.59
CA LYS A 16 -2.40 4.76 10.19
C LYS A 16 -1.73 3.48 10.66
N VAL A 17 -1.94 3.14 11.92
CA VAL A 17 -1.46 1.88 12.50
C VAL A 17 -2.50 0.80 12.19
N VAL A 18 -2.13 -0.19 11.40
CA VAL A 18 -3.02 -1.28 11.00
C VAL A 18 -3.11 -2.34 12.08
N SER A 19 -1.97 -2.71 12.66
CA SER A 19 -1.93 -3.69 13.74
C SER A 19 -0.70 -3.53 14.61
N ILE A 20 -0.85 -3.92 15.88
CA ILE A 20 0.24 -4.01 16.82
C ILE A 20 0.24 -5.43 17.37
N LYS A 21 1.39 -6.10 17.27
CA LYS A 21 1.57 -7.44 17.81
C LYS A 21 2.68 -7.46 18.84
N ARG A 22 2.49 -8.24 19.86
CA ARG A 22 3.51 -8.54 20.88
C ARG A 22 4.24 -9.80 20.46
N VAL A 23 5.53 -9.72 20.31
CA VAL A 23 6.40 -10.85 19.94
C VAL A 23 7.31 -11.17 21.12
N THR A 24 7.34 -12.43 21.52
CA THR A 24 8.20 -12.91 22.58
C THR A 24 9.29 -13.78 21.97
N LYS A 25 10.56 -13.43 22.22
CA LYS A 25 11.71 -14.27 21.85
C LYS A 25 12.28 -14.90 23.10
N VAL A 26 12.28 -16.22 23.14
CA VAL A 26 12.96 -16.97 24.23
C VAL A 26 14.45 -16.98 23.95
N VAL A 27 15.23 -16.43 24.86
CA VAL A 27 16.70 -16.41 24.81
C VAL A 27 17.25 -17.12 26.04
N LYS A 28 18.52 -17.51 25.98
CA LYS A 28 19.24 -18.10 27.13
C LYS A 28 19.30 -17.08 28.28
N GLY A 29 18.51 -17.31 29.33
CA GLY A 29 18.42 -16.44 30.50
C GLY A 29 17.10 -15.65 30.62
N GLY A 30 16.11 -15.84 29.75
CA GLY A 30 14.81 -15.20 29.89
C GLY A 30 14.04 -15.03 28.59
N ARG A 31 13.01 -14.16 28.64
CA ARG A 31 12.15 -13.82 27.50
C ARG A 31 12.35 -12.35 27.14
N ASN A 32 12.72 -12.07 25.91
CA ASN A 32 12.71 -10.72 25.38
C ASN A 32 11.39 -10.44 24.69
N MET A 33 10.67 -9.42 25.18
CA MET A 33 9.41 -8.98 24.58
C MET A 33 9.67 -7.77 23.67
N ARG A 34 9.12 -7.86 22.46
CA ARG A 34 9.14 -6.76 21.50
C ARG A 34 7.75 -6.54 20.93
N PHE A 35 7.49 -5.32 20.50
CA PHE A 35 6.27 -4.95 19.80
C PHE A 35 6.58 -4.76 18.32
N THR A 36 5.65 -5.22 17.50
CA THR A 36 5.71 -5.05 16.06
C THR A 36 4.50 -4.24 15.63
N ALA A 37 4.73 -3.08 15.02
CA ALA A 37 3.67 -2.21 14.53
C ALA A 37 3.68 -2.19 13.00
N LEU A 38 2.54 -2.50 12.38
CA LEU A 38 2.34 -2.36 10.94
C LEU A 38 1.76 -0.97 10.68
N VAL A 39 2.55 -0.11 10.05
CA VAL A 39 2.21 1.30 9.81
C VAL A 39 2.09 1.57 8.33
N VAL A 40 1.02 2.24 7.95
CA VAL A 40 0.79 2.73 6.59
C VAL A 40 0.86 4.25 6.61
N VAL A 41 1.61 4.84 5.70
CA VAL A 41 1.69 6.29 5.52
C VAL A 41 1.27 6.67 4.11
N GLY A 42 0.68 7.84 3.95
CA GLY A 42 0.27 8.35 2.65
C GLY A 42 -0.11 9.82 2.71
N ASP A 43 -0.08 10.48 1.56
CA ASP A 43 -0.42 11.90 1.44
C ASP A 43 -1.87 12.14 1.00
N GLY A 44 -2.62 11.09 0.69
CA GLY A 44 -3.97 11.20 0.14
C GLY A 44 -4.02 11.64 -1.33
N ASN A 45 -2.88 11.73 -1.99
CA ASN A 45 -2.75 12.23 -3.37
C ASN A 45 -1.95 11.28 -4.28
N GLY A 46 -2.07 9.99 -4.06
CA GLY A 46 -1.44 8.98 -4.91
C GLY A 46 -0.06 8.50 -4.42
N HIS A 47 0.34 8.84 -3.21
CA HIS A 47 1.57 8.33 -2.61
C HIS A 47 1.24 7.55 -1.34
N VAL A 48 1.75 6.34 -1.23
CA VAL A 48 1.51 5.46 -0.10
C VAL A 48 2.72 4.56 0.15
N GLY A 49 2.93 4.22 1.40
CA GLY A 49 3.95 3.25 1.80
C GLY A 49 3.53 2.54 3.07
N ALA A 50 4.04 1.36 3.28
CA ALA A 50 3.82 0.61 4.50
C ALA A 50 5.08 -0.15 4.90
N ARG A 51 5.31 -0.22 6.19
CA ARG A 51 6.41 -1.00 6.77
C ARG A 51 6.06 -1.48 8.16
N LEU A 52 6.82 -2.43 8.59
CA LEU A 52 6.73 -3.02 9.93
C LEU A 52 7.83 -2.42 10.79
N GLY A 53 7.46 -1.77 11.89
CA GLY A 53 8.38 -1.28 12.90
C GLY A 53 8.48 -2.23 14.08
N LYS A 54 9.67 -2.47 14.58
CA LYS A 54 9.93 -3.33 15.74
C LYS A 54 10.69 -2.56 16.82
N ALA A 55 10.20 -2.63 18.05
CA ALA A 55 10.86 -2.02 19.19
C ALA A 55 10.40 -2.67 20.50
N THR A 56 11.09 -2.34 21.59
CA THR A 56 10.73 -2.79 22.93
C THR A 56 9.50 -2.07 23.48
N GLU A 57 9.19 -0.89 22.95
CA GLU A 57 8.04 -0.07 23.32
C GLU A 57 7.15 0.22 22.11
N ILE A 58 5.84 0.32 22.34
CA ILE A 58 4.85 0.57 21.28
C ILE A 58 5.10 1.90 20.54
N PRO A 59 5.29 3.06 21.22
CA PRO A 59 5.55 4.33 20.53
C PRO A 59 6.79 4.29 19.63
N GLU A 60 7.86 3.64 20.07
CA GLU A 60 9.07 3.47 19.30
C GLU A 60 8.87 2.57 18.07
N ALA A 61 8.10 1.49 18.21
CA ALA A 61 7.75 0.61 17.09
C ALA A 61 6.99 1.37 16.02
N ILE A 62 6.02 2.18 16.41
CA ILE A 62 5.23 3.03 15.49
C ILE A 62 6.13 4.05 14.79
N ARG A 63 7.01 4.74 15.54
CA ARG A 63 7.94 5.72 14.98
C ARG A 63 8.87 5.09 13.93
N LYS A 64 9.46 3.95 14.24
CA LYS A 64 10.34 3.22 13.30
C LYS A 64 9.59 2.76 12.05
N GLY A 65 8.38 2.24 12.21
CA GLY A 65 7.53 1.83 11.10
C GLY A 65 7.16 3.00 10.20
N LYS A 66 6.81 4.14 10.78
CA LYS A 66 6.50 5.37 10.06
C LYS A 66 7.69 5.89 9.26
N GLU A 67 8.87 5.97 9.86
CA GLU A 67 10.09 6.40 9.18
C GLU A 67 10.45 5.49 8.00
N ASP A 68 10.41 4.18 8.21
CA ASP A 68 10.71 3.19 7.16
C ASP A 68 9.66 3.21 6.05
N ALA A 69 8.40 3.38 6.38
CA ALA A 69 7.32 3.50 5.40
C ALA A 69 7.50 4.77 4.55
N ALA A 70 7.87 5.88 5.16
CA ALA A 70 8.14 7.14 4.46
C ALA A 70 9.32 7.05 3.49
N LYS A 71 10.29 6.19 3.77
CA LYS A 71 11.43 5.93 2.87
C LYS A 71 11.07 5.04 1.67
N ASN A 72 9.95 4.35 1.73
CA ASN A 72 9.52 3.35 0.73
C ASN A 72 8.16 3.69 0.15
N LEU A 73 7.93 4.95 -0.14
CA LEU A 73 6.70 5.41 -0.80
C LEU A 73 6.65 4.95 -2.25
N ILE A 74 5.45 4.64 -2.71
CA ILE A 74 5.16 4.37 -4.11
C ILE A 74 4.20 5.41 -4.66
N SER A 75 4.23 5.63 -5.97
CA SER A 75 3.23 6.41 -6.68
C SER A 75 2.15 5.49 -7.22
N VAL A 76 0.89 5.88 -7.03
CA VAL A 76 -0.27 5.15 -7.50
C VAL A 76 -0.87 5.88 -8.71
N ALA A 77 -1.09 5.15 -9.79
CA ALA A 77 -1.79 5.68 -10.96
C ALA A 77 -3.30 5.76 -10.66
N LEU A 78 -3.83 6.98 -10.60
CA LEU A 78 -5.25 7.24 -10.40
C LEU A 78 -5.88 7.72 -11.71
N ASP A 79 -7.13 7.35 -11.94
CA ASP A 79 -7.93 7.87 -13.03
C ASP A 79 -8.70 9.15 -12.61
N GLU A 80 -9.50 9.69 -13.52
CA GLU A 80 -10.32 10.88 -13.29
C GLU A 80 -11.39 10.70 -12.20
N ASN A 81 -11.75 9.46 -11.87
CA ASN A 81 -12.72 9.12 -10.83
C ASN A 81 -12.07 8.78 -9.48
N ASP A 82 -10.81 9.12 -9.29
CA ASP A 82 -10.01 8.73 -8.11
C ASP A 82 -10.05 7.21 -7.84
N SER A 83 -10.02 6.43 -8.91
CA SER A 83 -9.95 4.97 -8.90
C SER A 83 -8.66 4.49 -9.58
N VAL A 84 -8.41 3.19 -9.53
CA VAL A 84 -7.31 2.59 -10.29
C VAL A 84 -7.61 2.63 -11.79
N THR A 85 -6.57 2.69 -12.63
CA THR A 85 -6.73 2.81 -14.08
C THR A 85 -7.19 1.51 -14.75
N HIS A 86 -6.90 0.37 -14.15
CA HIS A 86 -7.32 -0.96 -14.61
C HIS A 86 -7.37 -1.94 -13.45
N ASP A 87 -8.01 -3.09 -13.68
CA ASP A 87 -8.04 -4.19 -12.71
C ASP A 87 -6.66 -4.85 -12.62
N TYR A 88 -6.29 -5.29 -11.42
CA TYR A 88 -5.02 -5.97 -11.17
C TYR A 88 -5.12 -6.83 -9.92
N ILE A 89 -4.35 -7.91 -9.87
CA ILE A 89 -4.21 -8.74 -8.67
C ILE A 89 -2.80 -8.54 -8.12
N GLY A 90 -2.71 -7.91 -6.97
CA GLY A 90 -1.46 -7.77 -6.22
C GLY A 90 -1.19 -9.02 -5.41
N LYS A 91 0.06 -9.47 -5.41
CA LYS A 91 0.49 -10.66 -4.68
C LYS A 91 1.72 -10.37 -3.84
N PHE A 92 1.70 -10.87 -2.62
CA PHE A 92 2.85 -10.85 -1.73
C PHE A 92 2.77 -12.05 -0.77
N GLY A 93 3.81 -12.90 -0.74
CA GLY A 93 3.77 -14.12 0.04
C GLY A 93 2.55 -14.98 -0.34
N GLY A 94 1.79 -15.41 0.65
CA GLY A 94 0.54 -16.16 0.44
C GLY A 94 -0.70 -15.30 0.22
N ALA A 95 -0.58 -13.96 0.28
CA ALA A 95 -1.70 -13.04 0.09
C ALA A 95 -1.88 -12.64 -1.37
N SER A 96 -3.13 -12.56 -1.79
CA SER A 96 -3.53 -12.02 -3.10
C SER A 96 -4.68 -11.06 -2.90
N VAL A 97 -4.59 -9.87 -3.48
CA VAL A 97 -5.64 -8.84 -3.38
C VAL A 97 -6.05 -8.42 -4.78
N LEU A 98 -7.32 -8.63 -5.08
CA LEU A 98 -7.92 -8.16 -6.34
C LEU A 98 -8.27 -6.69 -6.19
N LEU A 99 -7.78 -5.87 -7.12
CA LEU A 99 -8.09 -4.45 -7.24
C LEU A 99 -8.90 -4.24 -8.50
N LYS A 100 -10.13 -3.76 -8.37
CA LYS A 100 -11.03 -3.53 -9.50
C LYS A 100 -11.37 -2.06 -9.64
N LYS A 101 -11.22 -1.54 -10.84
CA LYS A 101 -11.66 -0.20 -11.20
C LYS A 101 -13.17 -0.05 -10.91
N ALA A 102 -13.55 1.08 -10.32
CA ALA A 102 -14.95 1.37 -9.99
C ALA A 102 -15.33 2.77 -10.46
N PRO A 103 -16.60 2.97 -10.85
CA PRO A 103 -17.09 4.29 -11.24
C PRO A 103 -17.21 5.21 -10.02
N GLU A 104 -17.29 6.51 -10.30
CA GLU A 104 -17.53 7.52 -9.26
C GLU A 104 -18.81 7.21 -8.48
N GLY A 105 -18.77 7.42 -7.18
CA GLY A 105 -19.89 7.14 -6.28
C GLY A 105 -19.90 5.73 -5.68
N THR A 106 -19.01 4.83 -6.11
CA THR A 106 -18.91 3.47 -5.55
C THR A 106 -18.37 3.48 -4.12
N GLY A 107 -17.45 4.40 -3.81
CA GLY A 107 -16.75 4.43 -2.54
C GLY A 107 -15.66 3.36 -2.44
N VAL A 108 -15.07 3.23 -1.25
CA VAL A 108 -14.03 2.25 -0.98
C VAL A 108 -14.67 0.96 -0.45
N ILE A 109 -14.63 -0.09 -1.24
CA ILE A 109 -15.09 -1.42 -0.85
C ILE A 109 -13.85 -2.29 -0.65
N ALA A 110 -13.41 -2.41 0.59
CA ALA A 110 -12.18 -3.12 0.94
C ALA A 110 -12.24 -3.67 2.37
N GLY A 111 -11.55 -4.78 2.60
CA GLY A 111 -11.33 -5.31 3.94
C GLY A 111 -10.34 -4.44 4.73
N GLY A 112 -10.33 -4.54 6.07
CA GLY A 112 -9.59 -3.66 6.97
C GLY A 112 -8.14 -3.34 6.59
N PRO A 113 -7.25 -4.34 6.41
CA PRO A 113 -5.85 -4.05 6.06
C PRO A 113 -5.68 -3.37 4.70
N ALA A 114 -6.37 -3.85 3.66
CA ALA A 114 -6.33 -3.25 2.33
C ALA A 114 -6.94 -1.85 2.32
N ARG A 115 -8.01 -1.64 3.07
CA ARG A 115 -8.69 -0.35 3.21
C ARG A 115 -7.75 0.73 3.73
N ALA A 116 -6.92 0.41 4.73
CA ALA A 116 -5.94 1.35 5.28
C ALA A 116 -4.99 1.88 4.21
N VAL A 117 -4.47 1.00 3.36
CA VAL A 117 -3.58 1.39 2.25
C VAL A 117 -4.31 2.27 1.23
N ILE A 118 -5.50 1.86 0.85
CA ILE A 118 -6.31 2.54 -0.17
C ILE A 118 -6.71 3.95 0.28
N GLU A 119 -7.15 4.11 1.51
CA GLU A 119 -7.52 5.41 2.06
C GLU A 119 -6.30 6.35 2.17
N MET A 120 -5.15 5.83 2.60
CA MET A 120 -3.92 6.62 2.70
C MET A 120 -3.39 7.03 1.31
N ALA A 121 -3.63 6.24 0.28
CA ALA A 121 -3.27 6.57 -1.09
C ALA A 121 -4.20 7.63 -1.74
N GLY A 122 -5.36 7.89 -1.15
CA GLY A 122 -6.34 8.84 -1.68
C GLY A 122 -7.26 8.26 -2.74
N ILE A 123 -7.35 6.96 -2.84
CA ILE A 123 -8.31 6.29 -3.74
C ILE A 123 -9.71 6.42 -3.14
N LYS A 124 -10.65 6.94 -3.89
CA LYS A 124 -12.03 7.17 -3.42
C LYS A 124 -13.03 6.14 -3.91
N ASN A 125 -12.76 5.50 -5.04
CA ASN A 125 -13.67 4.55 -5.67
C ASN A 125 -12.89 3.31 -6.11
N ILE A 126 -13.12 2.19 -5.44
CA ILE A 126 -12.47 0.92 -5.76
C ILE A 126 -13.25 -0.25 -5.16
N ARG A 127 -13.21 -1.37 -5.81
CA ARG A 127 -13.65 -2.66 -5.27
C ARG A 127 -12.46 -3.58 -5.10
N THR A 128 -12.34 -4.17 -3.94
CA THR A 128 -11.23 -5.09 -3.64
C THR A 128 -11.74 -6.38 -3.01
N LYS A 129 -10.95 -7.43 -3.14
CA LYS A 129 -11.20 -8.69 -2.47
C LYS A 129 -9.88 -9.35 -2.11
N SER A 130 -9.74 -9.76 -0.86
CA SER A 130 -8.63 -10.59 -0.43
C SER A 130 -8.91 -12.05 -0.80
N LEU A 131 -8.07 -12.63 -1.64
CA LEU A 131 -8.28 -13.96 -2.22
C LEU A 131 -7.36 -15.03 -1.65
N GLY A 132 -6.40 -14.68 -0.86
CA GLY A 132 -5.42 -15.62 -0.31
C GLY A 132 -5.38 -15.57 1.21
N SER A 133 -4.17 -15.56 1.75
CA SER A 133 -3.92 -15.47 3.18
C SER A 133 -4.57 -14.21 3.79
N ASN A 134 -5.09 -14.34 4.99
CA ASN A 134 -5.65 -13.23 5.78
C ASN A 134 -4.61 -12.58 6.71
N ASN A 135 -3.33 -12.90 6.56
CA ASN A 135 -2.27 -12.24 7.34
C ASN A 135 -2.24 -10.74 7.01
N LYS A 136 -2.48 -9.90 8.00
CA LYS A 136 -2.62 -8.45 7.82
C LYS A 136 -1.42 -7.81 7.15
N GLN A 137 -0.21 -8.18 7.53
CA GLN A 137 1.02 -7.69 6.93
C GLN A 137 1.10 -8.06 5.44
N ASN A 138 0.84 -9.32 5.11
CA ASN A 138 0.89 -9.79 3.73
C ASN A 138 -0.20 -9.15 2.87
N VAL A 139 -1.41 -8.96 3.41
CA VAL A 139 -2.50 -8.27 2.69
C VAL A 139 -2.13 -6.82 2.39
N VAL A 140 -1.56 -6.09 3.35
CA VAL A 140 -1.09 -4.71 3.15
C VAL A 140 -0.02 -4.65 2.07
N LEU A 141 0.98 -5.50 2.14
CA LEU A 141 2.08 -5.53 1.17
C LEU A 141 1.61 -6.00 -0.21
N ALA A 142 0.67 -6.94 -0.28
CA ALA A 142 0.05 -7.34 -1.54
C ALA A 142 -0.74 -6.20 -2.20
N THR A 143 -1.46 -5.42 -1.41
CA THR A 143 -2.19 -4.24 -1.89
C THR A 143 -1.23 -3.19 -2.45
N ILE A 144 -0.15 -2.91 -1.74
CA ILE A 144 0.89 -1.96 -2.20
C ILE A 144 1.56 -2.46 -3.47
N GLU A 145 1.90 -3.73 -3.55
CA GLU A 145 2.51 -4.31 -4.75
C GLU A 145 1.57 -4.23 -5.95
N GLY A 146 0.27 -4.48 -5.75
CA GLY A 146 -0.74 -4.32 -6.78
C GLY A 146 -0.85 -2.88 -7.27
N LEU A 147 -0.91 -1.92 -6.36
CA LEU A 147 -0.98 -0.49 -6.69
C LEU A 147 0.29 -0.01 -7.41
N ARG A 148 1.45 -0.53 -7.04
CA ARG A 148 2.72 -0.21 -7.69
C ARG A 148 2.77 -0.66 -9.14
N GLN A 149 2.13 -1.77 -9.47
CA GLN A 149 2.14 -2.37 -10.81
C GLN A 149 1.09 -1.77 -11.75
N ILE A 150 0.13 -1.03 -11.24
CA ILE A 150 -0.90 -0.38 -12.05
C ILE A 150 -0.27 0.74 -12.87
N LYS A 151 -0.59 0.78 -14.17
CA LYS A 151 -0.03 1.73 -15.13
C LYS A 151 -1.10 2.65 -15.69
N THR A 152 -0.69 3.88 -16.02
CA THR A 152 -1.56 4.80 -16.75
C THR A 152 -1.60 4.44 -18.24
N PRO A 153 -2.65 4.84 -18.99
CA PRO A 153 -2.67 4.67 -20.44
C PRO A 153 -1.47 5.31 -21.14
N GLU A 154 -0.99 6.44 -20.65
CA GLU A 154 0.18 7.17 -21.16
C GLU A 154 1.46 6.35 -21.01
N GLU A 155 1.66 5.71 -19.85
CA GLU A 155 2.80 4.82 -19.60
C GLU A 155 2.78 3.62 -20.51
N VAL A 156 1.62 3.00 -20.73
CA VAL A 156 1.47 1.85 -21.64
C VAL A 156 1.72 2.27 -23.09
N ALA A 157 1.19 3.41 -23.51
CA ALA A 157 1.40 3.98 -24.83
C ALA A 157 2.90 4.20 -25.10
N LYS A 158 3.61 4.80 -24.15
CA LYS A 158 5.05 5.02 -24.23
C LYS A 158 5.84 3.71 -24.34
N LEU A 159 5.49 2.69 -23.57
CA LEU A 159 6.14 1.39 -23.58
C LEU A 159 5.93 0.64 -24.91
N ARG A 160 4.77 0.80 -25.54
CA ARG A 160 4.41 0.16 -26.81
C ARG A 160 4.80 0.98 -28.03
N GLY A 161 5.26 2.21 -27.85
CA GLY A 161 5.54 3.13 -28.95
C GLY A 161 4.31 3.54 -29.76
N LYS A 162 3.15 3.61 -29.09
CA LYS A 162 1.86 3.95 -29.69
C LYS A 162 1.24 5.18 -29.03
N SER A 163 0.25 5.78 -29.67
CA SER A 163 -0.55 6.84 -29.06
C SER A 163 -1.55 6.26 -28.05
N VAL A 164 -2.02 7.09 -27.11
CA VAL A 164 -3.06 6.69 -26.16
C VAL A 164 -4.33 6.26 -26.87
N GLU A 165 -4.71 6.94 -27.94
CA GLU A 165 -5.87 6.60 -28.76
C GLU A 165 -5.77 5.20 -29.36
N GLU A 166 -4.60 4.80 -29.84
CA GLU A 166 -4.35 3.45 -30.36
C GLU A 166 -4.43 2.36 -29.28
N ILE A 167 -4.14 2.69 -28.03
CA ILE A 167 -4.24 1.77 -26.89
C ILE A 167 -5.71 1.44 -26.59
N PHE A 168 -6.60 2.42 -26.69
CA PHE A 168 -8.03 2.24 -26.44
C PHE A 168 -8.81 1.74 -27.66
N GLY A 169 -8.27 1.93 -28.81
CA GLY A 169 -8.93 1.66 -30.06
C GLY A 169 -8.64 0.39 -30.73
#